data_6bb8d3238ed118a91372eaa0b01ffdc8
#
_entry.id   6bb8d3238ed118a91372eaa0b01ffdc8
#
_cell.length_a   1.000
_cell.length_b   1.000
_cell.length_c   1.000
_cell.angle_alpha   90.00
_cell.angle_beta   90.00
_cell.angle_gamma   90.00
#
_symmetry.space_group_name_H-M   'P 1'
#
loop_
_entity.id
_entity.type
_entity.pdbx_description
1 polymer ?
#
loop_
_entity_poly.entity_id
_entity_poly.type
_entity_poly.pdbx_seq_one_letter_code
_entity_poly.pdbx_strand_id
1 'polypeptide(L)'
;MNKKIKTEAVDSLFDAILSLESREECYSFFEDLCTVNELLSLSQRFEVAAMLKCGKTYLEIAEKTGASTATISRVNRSLNYGNDGYELVFDRMGK
;
A
#
# COMPACT_ATOMS: atom_id res chain seq x y z
N MET A 1 -5.10 -5.51 -15.07
CA MET A 1 -3.74 -5.59 -14.48
C MET A 1 -2.71 -5.04 -15.46
N ASN A 2 -1.75 -4.29 -14.97
CA ASN A 2 -0.69 -3.73 -15.81
C ASN A 2 0.31 -4.81 -16.22
N LYS A 3 0.38 -5.10 -17.50
CA LYS A 3 1.27 -6.15 -18.03
C LYS A 3 2.75 -5.85 -17.84
N LYS A 4 3.12 -4.57 -17.67
CA LYS A 4 4.52 -4.17 -17.49
C LYS A 4 5.13 -4.67 -16.19
N ILE A 5 4.31 -4.90 -15.17
CA ILE A 5 4.80 -5.41 -13.87
C ILE A 5 4.70 -6.93 -13.77
N LYS A 6 4.00 -7.58 -14.69
CA LYS A 6 3.82 -9.04 -14.63
C LYS A 6 5.02 -9.74 -15.27
N THR A 7 6.05 -9.95 -14.48
CA THR A 7 7.30 -10.59 -14.88
C THR A 7 7.62 -11.75 -13.94
N GLU A 8 8.53 -12.64 -14.35
CA GLU A 8 8.98 -13.71 -13.48
C GLU A 8 9.63 -13.17 -12.20
N ALA A 9 10.35 -12.06 -12.29
CA ALA A 9 10.99 -11.47 -11.13
C ALA A 9 9.95 -10.94 -10.12
N VAL A 10 8.88 -10.31 -10.61
CA VAL A 10 7.81 -9.82 -9.74
C VAL A 10 7.02 -10.99 -9.15
N ASP A 11 6.75 -12.03 -9.93
CA ASP A 11 6.10 -13.24 -9.43
C ASP A 11 6.93 -13.86 -8.29
N SER A 12 8.25 -13.93 -8.48
CA SER A 12 9.17 -14.45 -7.47
C SER A 12 9.14 -13.63 -6.19
N LEU A 13 9.10 -12.31 -6.33
CA LEU A 13 8.99 -11.41 -5.18
C LEU A 13 7.69 -11.65 -4.41
N PHE A 14 6.58 -11.78 -5.13
CA PHE A 14 5.29 -12.02 -4.47
C PHE A 14 5.25 -13.39 -3.81
N ASP A 15 5.86 -14.42 -4.41
CA ASP A 15 5.99 -15.72 -3.77
C ASP A 15 6.79 -15.61 -2.47
N ALA A 16 7.85 -14.81 -2.47
CA ALA A 16 8.64 -14.56 -1.26
C ALA A 16 7.80 -13.88 -0.18
N ILE A 17 7.04 -12.86 -0.55
CA ILE A 17 6.15 -12.16 0.38
C ILE A 17 5.09 -13.12 0.95
N LEU A 18 4.52 -13.97 0.10
CA LEU A 18 3.50 -14.92 0.54
C LEU A 18 4.06 -16.00 1.46
N SER A 19 5.37 -16.21 1.51
CA SER A 19 6.01 -17.16 2.42
C SER A 19 6.16 -16.62 3.83
N LEU A 20 5.99 -15.32 4.04
CA LEU A 20 6.14 -14.69 5.36
C LEU A 20 4.97 -15.08 6.26
N GLU A 21 5.29 -15.39 7.53
CA GLU A 21 4.30 -15.92 8.46
C GLU A 21 4.02 -15.03 9.66
N SER A 22 4.78 -13.93 9.82
CA SER A 22 4.59 -13.03 10.96
C SER A 22 4.95 -11.60 10.59
N ARG A 23 4.51 -10.65 11.44
CA ARG A 23 4.86 -9.25 11.27
C ARG A 23 6.36 -9.06 11.40
N GLU A 24 6.99 -9.76 12.34
CA GLU A 24 8.44 -9.69 12.56
C GLU A 24 9.22 -10.14 11.33
N GLU A 25 8.75 -11.18 10.66
CA GLU A 25 9.36 -11.63 9.41
C GLU A 25 9.18 -10.59 8.31
N CYS A 26 8.03 -9.92 8.27
CA CYS A 26 7.82 -8.81 7.31
C CYS A 26 8.82 -7.68 7.56
N TYR A 27 9.03 -7.29 8.83
CA TYR A 27 10.04 -6.27 9.14
C TYR A 27 11.42 -6.69 8.65
N SER A 28 11.83 -7.91 8.98
CA SER A 28 13.17 -8.40 8.58
C SER A 28 13.36 -8.40 7.06
N PHE A 29 12.37 -8.93 6.34
CA PHE A 29 12.45 -9.02 4.88
C PHE A 29 12.42 -7.65 4.22
N PHE A 30 11.49 -6.79 4.61
CA PHE A 30 11.35 -5.49 3.97
C PHE A 30 12.45 -4.51 4.36
N GLU A 31 13.04 -4.63 5.54
CA GLU A 31 14.23 -3.85 5.89
C GLU A 31 15.42 -4.18 5.00
N ASP A 32 15.55 -5.45 4.61
CA ASP A 32 16.61 -5.85 3.68
C ASP A 32 16.29 -5.48 2.23
N LEU A 33 15.03 -5.58 1.85
CA LEU A 33 14.59 -5.38 0.47
C LEU A 33 14.46 -3.91 0.10
N CYS A 34 13.96 -3.09 1.01
CA CYS A 34 13.61 -1.68 0.77
C CYS A 34 14.48 -0.73 1.56
N THR A 35 14.65 0.49 1.04
CA THR A 35 15.16 1.58 1.88
C THR A 35 14.07 1.98 2.89
N VAL A 36 14.48 2.67 3.95
CA VAL A 36 13.55 3.20 4.96
C VAL A 36 12.49 4.08 4.29
N ASN A 37 12.92 4.98 3.40
CA ASN A 37 12.00 5.89 2.72
C ASN A 37 11.01 5.15 1.83
N GLU A 38 11.45 4.11 1.13
CA GLU A 38 10.55 3.30 0.31
C GLU A 38 9.48 2.63 1.16
N LEU A 39 9.85 2.05 2.28
CA LEU A 39 8.89 1.38 3.15
C LEU A 39 7.91 2.37 3.79
N LEU A 40 8.42 3.51 4.27
CA LEU A 40 7.57 4.54 4.83
C LEU A 40 6.61 5.13 3.79
N SER A 41 7.04 5.25 2.54
CA SER A 41 6.19 5.71 1.46
C SER A 41 5.04 4.74 1.17
N LEU A 42 5.32 3.44 1.18
CA LEU A 42 4.28 2.41 1.03
C LEU A 42 3.29 2.48 2.20
N SER A 43 3.81 2.61 3.42
CA SER A 43 3.00 2.73 4.63
C SER A 43 2.09 3.95 4.58
N GLN A 44 2.61 5.09 4.13
CA GLN A 44 1.83 6.32 4.00
C GLN A 44 0.68 6.15 3.01
N ARG A 45 0.96 5.55 1.84
CA ARG A 45 -0.08 5.32 0.83
C ARG A 45 -1.18 4.41 1.35
N PHE A 46 -0.82 3.39 2.10
CA PHE A 46 -1.80 2.48 2.68
C PHE A 46 -2.67 3.18 3.72
N GLU A 47 -2.07 4.00 4.57
CA GLU A 47 -2.80 4.79 5.58
C GLU A 47 -3.75 5.78 4.90
N VAL A 48 -3.30 6.46 3.84
CA VAL A 48 -4.13 7.38 3.05
C VAL A 48 -5.35 6.64 2.50
N ALA A 49 -5.14 5.45 1.92
CA ALA A 49 -6.24 4.66 1.37
C ALA A 49 -7.27 4.29 2.44
N ALA A 50 -6.81 3.89 3.62
CA ALA A 50 -7.70 3.53 4.73
C ALA A 50 -8.53 4.73 5.18
N MET A 51 -7.92 5.91 5.26
CA MET A 51 -8.62 7.14 5.65
C MET A 51 -9.62 7.59 4.60
N LEU A 52 -9.28 7.47 3.31
CA LEU A 52 -10.22 7.77 2.22
C LEU A 52 -11.42 6.84 2.28
N LYS A 53 -11.20 5.57 2.54
CA LYS A 53 -12.29 4.59 2.67
C LYS A 53 -13.21 4.95 3.83
N CYS A 54 -12.67 5.52 4.90
CA CYS A 54 -13.45 5.96 6.06
C CYS A 54 -14.14 7.31 5.85
N GLY A 55 -14.00 7.92 4.67
CA GLY A 55 -14.68 9.18 4.34
C GLY A 55 -13.99 10.42 4.87
N LYS A 56 -12.72 10.33 5.24
CA LYS A 56 -11.98 11.50 5.71
C LYS A 56 -11.71 12.48 4.57
N THR A 57 -11.64 13.76 4.91
CA THR A 57 -11.32 14.81 3.93
C THR A 57 -9.83 14.80 3.60
N TYR A 58 -9.47 15.40 2.47
CA TYR A 58 -8.07 15.55 2.08
C TYR A 58 -7.28 16.32 3.12
N LEU A 59 -7.87 17.35 3.72
CA LEU A 59 -7.22 18.14 4.77
C LEU A 59 -6.90 17.27 5.99
N GLU A 60 -7.88 16.50 6.46
CA GLU A 60 -7.70 15.61 7.60
C GLU A 60 -6.59 14.58 7.31
N ILE A 61 -6.59 14.01 6.09
CA ILE A 61 -5.60 13.02 5.69
C ILE A 61 -4.21 13.65 5.64
N ALA A 62 -4.07 14.83 5.03
CA ALA A 62 -2.79 15.52 4.95
C ALA A 62 -2.23 15.83 6.34
N GLU A 63 -3.08 16.28 7.27
CA GLU A 63 -2.67 16.57 8.63
C GLU A 63 -2.22 15.33 9.38
N LYS A 64 -2.92 14.22 9.21
CA LYS A 64 -2.62 12.97 9.91
C LYS A 64 -1.38 12.27 9.34
N THR A 65 -1.26 12.22 8.02
CA THR A 65 -0.25 11.38 7.35
C THR A 65 0.96 12.15 6.84
N GLY A 66 0.85 13.45 6.70
CA GLY A 66 1.87 14.26 6.05
C GLY A 66 1.92 14.09 4.53
N ALA A 67 0.98 13.37 3.95
CA ALA A 67 0.94 13.16 2.50
C ALA A 67 0.57 14.44 1.77
N SER A 68 1.19 14.66 0.60
CA SER A 68 0.83 15.77 -0.27
C SER A 68 -0.53 15.52 -0.91
N THR A 69 -1.17 16.60 -1.37
CA THR A 69 -2.42 16.51 -2.11
C THR A 69 -2.28 15.63 -3.35
N ALA A 70 -1.13 15.70 -4.02
CA ALA A 70 -0.84 14.87 -5.19
C ALA A 70 -0.83 13.38 -4.83
N THR A 71 -0.21 13.02 -3.71
CA THR A 71 -0.19 11.64 -3.22
C THR A 71 -1.60 11.17 -2.89
N ILE A 72 -2.38 11.98 -2.16
CA ILE A 72 -3.75 11.64 -1.78
C ILE A 72 -4.61 11.43 -3.03
N SER A 73 -4.50 12.32 -4.02
CA SER A 73 -5.25 12.20 -5.27
C SER A 73 -4.88 10.92 -6.02
N ARG A 74 -3.59 10.57 -6.06
CA ARG A 74 -3.12 9.35 -6.72
C ARG A 74 -3.69 8.11 -6.05
N VAL A 75 -3.64 8.07 -4.71
CA VAL A 75 -4.19 6.95 -3.95
C VAL A 75 -5.69 6.85 -4.16
N ASN A 76 -6.39 7.98 -4.14
CA ASN A 76 -7.83 8.01 -4.37
C ASN A 76 -8.19 7.45 -5.74
N ARG A 77 -7.40 7.77 -6.76
CA ARG A 77 -7.61 7.23 -8.10
C ARG A 77 -7.43 5.71 -8.11
N SER A 78 -6.36 5.21 -7.46
CA SER A 78 -6.12 3.76 -7.38
C SER A 78 -7.22 3.04 -6.60
N LEU A 79 -7.74 3.68 -5.56
CA LEU A 79 -8.81 3.10 -4.74
C LEU A 79 -10.11 2.96 -5.55
N ASN A 80 -10.43 3.95 -6.38
CA ASN A 80 -11.70 3.99 -7.11
C ASN A 80 -11.64 3.38 -8.51
N TYR A 81 -10.48 3.44 -9.17
CA TYR A 81 -10.33 3.03 -10.56
C TYR A 81 -9.16 2.07 -10.80
N GLY A 82 -8.59 1.50 -9.73
CA GLY A 82 -7.48 0.56 -9.83
C GLY A 82 -7.94 -0.88 -10.02
N ASN A 83 -7.18 -1.81 -9.47
CA ASN A 83 -7.39 -3.25 -9.61
C ASN A 83 -8.11 -3.87 -8.40
N ASP A 84 -8.78 -3.06 -7.59
CA ASP A 84 -9.50 -3.49 -6.38
C ASP A 84 -8.59 -4.13 -5.31
N GLY A 85 -7.29 -3.90 -5.40
CA GLY A 85 -6.33 -4.46 -4.44
C GLY A 85 -6.54 -3.95 -3.02
N TYR A 86 -6.81 -2.65 -2.86
CA TYR A 86 -7.09 -2.09 -1.54
C TYR A 86 -8.36 -2.69 -0.95
N GLU A 87 -9.42 -2.83 -1.76
CA GLU A 87 -10.68 -3.40 -1.29
C GLU A 87 -10.50 -4.84 -0.82
N LEU A 88 -9.76 -5.63 -1.58
CA LEU A 88 -9.47 -7.01 -1.22
C LEU A 88 -8.78 -7.09 0.14
N VAL A 89 -7.75 -6.26 0.34
CA VAL A 89 -6.99 -6.25 1.59
C VAL A 89 -7.85 -5.76 2.75
N PHE A 90 -8.58 -4.67 2.57
CA PHE A 90 -9.43 -4.13 3.63
C PHE A 90 -10.53 -5.11 4.02
N ASP A 91 -11.14 -5.80 3.06
CA ASP A 91 -12.15 -6.81 3.35
C ASP A 91 -11.57 -7.94 4.21
N ARG A 92 -10.38 -8.41 3.89
CA ARG A 92 -9.71 -9.47 4.65
C ARG A 92 -9.27 -9.02 6.03
N MET A 93 -8.94 -7.75 6.19
CA MET A 93 -8.54 -7.17 7.47
C MET A 93 -9.73 -6.77 8.33
N GLY A 94 -10.94 -6.81 7.81
CA GLY A 94 -12.14 -6.40 8.53
C GLY A 94 -12.30 -4.88 8.63
N LYS A 95 -11.75 -4.18 7.66
CA LYS A 95 -11.83 -2.71 7.65
C LYS A 95 -12.87 -2.16 6.71
#